data_c029f279b8daac94a04c9626a4465ce8
#
_entry.id   c029f279b8daac94a04c9626a4465ce8
#
_cell.length_a   1.000
_cell.length_b   1.000
_cell.length_c   1.000
_cell.angle_alpha   90.00
_cell.angle_beta   90.00
_cell.angle_gamma   90.00
#
_symmetry.space_group_name_H-M   'P 1'
#
loop_
_entity.id
_entity.type
_entity.pdbx_description
1 polymer ?
#
loop_
_entity_poly.entity_id
_entity_poly.type
_entity_poly.pdbx_seq_one_letter_code
_entity_poly.pdbx_strand_id
1 'polypeptide(L)' 'MSGEHPELDELQTAYKAAVEAWISSIRSEEALASANHSLIEIDSLEQASLDEDEMRNSVKAAKAKYEEALRAKFFGF' A
#
# COMPACT_ATOMS: atom_id res chain seq x y z
N MET A 1 2.92 16.49 -17.61
CA MET A 1 3.58 15.29 -17.92
C MET A 1 5.08 15.37 -17.66
N SER A 2 5.58 14.44 -16.96
CA SER A 2 6.97 14.44 -16.64
C SER A 2 7.72 13.63 -17.68
N GLY A 3 8.68 14.17 -18.34
CA GLY A 3 9.50 13.45 -19.28
C GLY A 3 10.93 13.35 -18.83
N GLU A 4 11.28 14.06 -17.77
CA GLU A 4 12.66 14.16 -17.34
C GLU A 4 13.12 12.98 -16.47
N HIS A 5 12.20 12.40 -15.71
CA HIS A 5 12.51 11.32 -14.76
C HIS A 5 11.46 10.22 -14.81
N PRO A 6 11.41 9.47 -15.91
CA PRO A 6 10.38 8.43 -16.04
C PRO A 6 10.47 7.36 -14.97
N GLU A 7 11.66 7.05 -14.47
CA GLU A 7 11.79 6.07 -13.39
C GLU A 7 11.20 6.56 -12.07
N LEU A 8 11.24 7.88 -11.82
CA LEU A 8 10.59 8.46 -10.66
C LEU A 8 9.08 8.41 -10.80
N ASP A 9 8.60 8.66 -12.02
CA ASP A 9 7.16 8.59 -12.29
C ASP A 9 6.63 7.17 -12.06
N GLU A 10 7.37 6.18 -12.50
CA GLU A 10 6.98 4.78 -12.31
C GLU A 10 6.95 4.41 -10.82
N LEU A 11 7.95 4.84 -10.07
CA LEU A 11 8.02 4.57 -8.65
C LEU A 11 6.94 5.30 -7.88
N GLN A 12 6.64 6.53 -8.28
CA GLN A 12 5.55 7.30 -7.68
C GLN A 12 4.20 6.64 -7.94
N THR A 13 3.99 6.17 -9.17
CA THR A 13 2.76 5.47 -9.54
C THR A 13 2.62 4.18 -8.73
N ALA A 14 3.71 3.44 -8.55
CA ALA A 14 3.70 2.20 -7.77
C ALA A 14 3.38 2.50 -6.30
N TYR A 15 3.95 3.56 -5.75
CA TYR A 15 3.67 3.98 -4.38
C TYR A 15 2.20 4.35 -4.23
N LYS A 16 1.67 5.15 -5.14
CA LYS A 16 0.26 5.56 -5.11
C LYS A 16 -0.65 4.33 -5.19
N ALA A 17 -0.35 3.40 -6.09
CA ALA A 17 -1.15 2.20 -6.24
C ALA A 17 -1.12 1.36 -4.97
N ALA A 18 0.04 1.24 -4.32
CA ALA A 18 0.18 0.50 -3.07
C ALA A 18 -0.64 1.14 -1.96
N VAL A 19 -0.63 2.48 -1.87
CA VAL A 19 -1.43 3.20 -0.88
C VAL A 19 -2.92 2.97 -1.11
N GLU A 20 -3.37 3.04 -2.36
CA GLU A 20 -4.77 2.82 -2.69
C GLU A 20 -5.22 1.40 -2.35
N ALA A 21 -4.36 0.41 -2.61
CA ALA A 21 -4.65 -0.98 -2.26
C ALA A 21 -4.75 -1.14 -0.74
N TRP A 22 -3.87 -0.49 0.00
CA TRP A 22 -3.89 -0.53 1.46
C TRP A 22 -5.18 0.09 2.00
N ILE A 23 -5.57 1.26 1.48
CA ILE A 23 -6.81 1.92 1.89
C ILE A 23 -8.01 1.01 1.63
N SER A 24 -8.04 0.35 0.48
CA SER A 24 -9.12 -0.60 0.16
C SER A 24 -9.15 -1.75 1.14
N SER A 25 -7.99 -2.28 1.54
CA SER A 25 -7.94 -3.38 2.49
C SER A 25 -8.42 -2.96 3.88
N ILE A 26 -8.11 -1.73 4.30
CA ILE A 26 -8.59 -1.19 5.57
C ILE A 26 -10.11 -1.06 5.55
N ARG A 27 -10.67 -0.58 4.45
CA ARG A 27 -12.13 -0.44 4.32
C ARG A 27 -12.82 -1.78 4.33
N SER A 28 -12.23 -2.79 3.71
CA SER A 28 -12.77 -4.15 3.73
C SER A 28 -12.77 -4.72 5.14
N GLU A 29 -11.68 -4.52 5.88
CA GLU A 29 -11.57 -4.95 7.27
C GLU A 29 -12.61 -4.27 8.14
N GLU A 30 -12.79 -2.97 7.94
CA GLU A 30 -13.77 -2.20 8.69
C GLU A 30 -15.19 -2.70 8.40
N ALA A 31 -15.50 -2.98 7.15
CA ALA A 31 -16.81 -3.49 6.76
C ALA A 31 -17.09 -4.83 7.42
N LEU A 32 -16.08 -5.72 7.47
CA LEU A 32 -16.21 -7.02 8.12
C LEU A 32 -16.43 -6.86 9.63
N ALA A 33 -15.71 -5.92 10.23
CA ALA A 33 -15.83 -5.67 11.66
C ALA A 33 -17.20 -5.13 12.04
N SER A 34 -17.89 -4.49 11.08
CA SER A 34 -19.22 -3.93 11.30
C SER A 34 -20.34 -4.94 11.08
N ALA A 35 -20.02 -6.12 10.55
CA ALA A 35 -21.01 -7.15 10.24
C ALA A 35 -21.38 -7.96 11.47
N ASN A 36 -22.41 -8.79 11.34
CA ASN A 36 -22.79 -9.71 12.41
C ASN A 36 -21.69 -10.70 12.69
N HIS A 37 -21.50 -11.01 13.95
CA HIS A 37 -20.41 -11.88 14.38
C HIS A 37 -20.78 -13.34 14.29
N SER A 38 -20.12 -14.08 13.42
CA SER A 38 -20.18 -15.53 13.32
C SER A 38 -18.76 -16.03 13.24
N LEU A 39 -18.57 -17.36 13.36
CA LEU A 39 -17.24 -17.94 13.24
C LEU A 39 -16.65 -17.70 11.87
N ILE A 40 -17.49 -17.77 10.84
CA ILE A 40 -17.03 -17.52 9.47
C ILE A 40 -16.57 -16.08 9.30
N GLU A 41 -17.32 -15.15 9.89
CA GLU A 41 -16.98 -13.73 9.83
C GLU A 41 -15.69 -13.42 10.58
N ILE A 42 -15.45 -14.11 11.70
CA ILE A 42 -14.21 -13.95 12.44
C ILE A 42 -13.02 -14.41 11.62
N ASP A 43 -13.14 -15.56 10.95
CA ASP A 43 -12.06 -16.03 10.06
C ASP A 43 -11.81 -15.05 8.92
N SER A 44 -12.88 -14.51 8.34
CA SER A 44 -12.76 -13.53 7.26
C SER A 44 -12.09 -12.25 7.74
N LEU A 45 -12.40 -11.82 8.95
CA LEU A 45 -11.79 -10.64 9.54
C LEU A 45 -10.31 -10.87 9.80
N GLU A 46 -9.94 -12.04 10.29
CA GLU A 46 -8.53 -12.36 10.50
C GLU A 46 -7.76 -12.36 9.18
N GLN A 47 -8.34 -12.92 8.13
CA GLN A 47 -7.72 -12.92 6.82
C GLN A 47 -7.59 -11.50 6.28
N ALA A 48 -8.61 -10.68 6.44
CA ALA A 48 -8.57 -9.28 6.02
C ALA A 48 -7.48 -8.51 6.77
N SER A 49 -7.28 -8.81 8.04
CA SER A 49 -6.24 -8.18 8.84
C SER A 49 -4.86 -8.55 8.33
N LEU A 50 -4.65 -9.81 7.96
CA LEU A 50 -3.38 -10.26 7.37
C LEU A 50 -3.15 -9.60 6.02
N ASP A 51 -4.18 -9.50 5.20
CA ASP A 51 -4.09 -8.84 3.90
C ASP A 51 -3.75 -7.36 4.06
N GLU A 52 -4.32 -6.70 5.05
CA GLU A 52 -4.03 -5.30 5.32
C GLU A 52 -2.56 -5.12 5.74
N ASP A 53 -2.03 -6.03 6.55
CA ASP A 53 -0.63 -5.98 6.96
C ASP A 53 0.29 -6.14 5.76
N GLU A 54 -0.03 -7.05 4.85
CA GLU A 54 0.76 -7.23 3.62
C GLU A 54 0.73 -5.99 2.75
N MET A 55 -0.45 -5.37 2.61
CA MET A 55 -0.58 -4.15 1.82
C MET A 55 0.20 -3.00 2.44
N ARG A 56 0.17 -2.89 3.76
CA ARG A 56 0.95 -1.87 4.47
C ARG A 56 2.44 -2.06 4.25
N ASN A 57 2.90 -3.31 4.28
CA ASN A 57 4.31 -3.60 4.02
C ASN A 57 4.69 -3.25 2.58
N SER A 58 3.78 -3.46 1.63
CA SER A 58 3.99 -3.08 0.24
C SER A 58 4.12 -1.56 0.10
N VAL A 59 3.31 -0.80 0.84
CA VAL A 59 3.41 0.66 0.87
C VAL A 59 4.77 1.10 1.38
N LYS A 60 5.24 0.50 2.47
CA LYS A 60 6.54 0.84 3.04
C LYS A 60 7.67 0.56 2.06
N ALA A 61 7.60 -0.57 1.38
CA ALA A 61 8.62 -0.93 0.39
C ALA A 61 8.61 0.03 -0.80
N ALA A 62 7.43 0.35 -1.31
CA ALA A 62 7.31 1.26 -2.45
C ALA A 62 7.77 2.67 -2.08
N LYS A 63 7.43 3.12 -0.88
CA LYS A 63 7.86 4.42 -0.38
C LYS A 63 9.38 4.49 -0.27
N ALA A 64 9.99 3.44 0.28
CA ALA A 64 11.44 3.39 0.45
C ALA A 64 12.15 3.47 -0.90
N LYS A 65 11.65 2.74 -1.89
CA LYS A 65 12.23 2.77 -3.24
C LYS A 65 12.11 4.15 -3.87
N TYR A 66 10.97 4.80 -3.70
CA TYR A 66 10.73 6.12 -4.26
C TYR A 66 11.65 7.15 -3.59
N GLU A 67 11.74 7.13 -2.27
CA GLU A 67 12.60 8.06 -1.53
C GLU A 67 14.07 7.86 -1.86
N GLU A 68 14.48 6.61 -2.00
CA GLU A 68 15.86 6.30 -2.37
C GLU A 68 16.19 6.82 -3.76
N ALA A 69 15.27 6.65 -4.70
CA ALA A 69 15.45 7.16 -6.05
C ALA A 69 15.50 8.69 -6.08
N LEU A 70 14.68 9.35 -5.26
CA LEU A 70 14.72 10.80 -5.15
C LEU A 70 16.06 11.28 -4.63
N ARG A 71 16.60 10.63 -3.61
CA ARG A 71 17.90 11.01 -3.06
C ARG A 71 18.99 10.82 -4.09
N ALA A 72 18.96 9.71 -4.82
CA ALA A 72 19.95 9.46 -5.85
C ALA A 72 19.90 10.51 -6.96
N LYS A 73 18.71 10.93 -7.35
CA LYS A 73 18.55 11.92 -8.42
C LYS A 73 18.93 13.33 -8.00
N PHE A 74 18.57 13.74 -6.80
CA PHE A 74 18.68 15.13 -6.40
C PHE A 74 19.83 15.41 -5.43
N PHE A 75 20.34 14.38 -4.76
CA PHE A 75 21.41 14.57 -3.79
C PHE A 75 22.67 13.78 -4.12
N GLY A 76 22.61 12.89 -5.11
CA GLY A 76 23.77 12.14 -5.53
C GLY A 76 24.18 11.00 -4.61
N PHE A 77 23.30 10.54 -3.77
CA PHE A 77 23.61 9.42 -2.87
C PHE A 77 23.26 8.08 -3.46
#